data_1d5a4088a439941c18d9cba68883cbe3
#
_entry.id   1d5a4088a439941c18d9cba68883cbe3
#
_cell.length_a   1.000
_cell.length_b   1.000
_cell.length_c   1.000
_cell.angle_alpha   90.00
_cell.angle_beta   90.00
_cell.angle_gamma   90.00
#
_symmetry.space_group_name_H-M   'P 1'
#
loop_
_entity.id
_entity.type
_entity.pdbx_description
1 polymer ?
#
loop_
_entity_poly.entity_id
_entity_poly.type
_entity_poly.pdbx_seq_one_letter_code
_entity_poly.pdbx_strand_id
1 'polypeptide(L)'
;NIELLYDLKDKRAVFPIYNDGLIVDAIGRALDGKQPKWLRYGGAAEYAKYCYGEPNGVYIVVEDVISAVTVAKVYPDVTGFALLGTSLTDAHKECLSDNANYVMVALDPDALRKTLVMRKEIEAWCDIPTRAIRLRDDVKYQDPEDIEQIGEWIHVAEKSHKQTKSNGKGG
;
A
#
# COMPACT_ATOMS: atom_id res chain seq x y z
N ASN A 1 4.78 15.13 -4.52
CA ASN A 1 5.32 15.61 -3.22
C ASN A 1 4.56 14.94 -2.08
N ILE A 2 5.29 14.55 -1.02
CA ILE A 2 4.68 14.03 0.21
C ILE A 2 4.25 15.23 1.05
N GLU A 3 2.98 15.29 1.42
CA GLU A 3 2.55 16.25 2.43
C GLU A 3 2.92 15.70 3.81
N LEU A 4 3.71 16.47 4.53
CA LEU A 4 4.24 16.11 5.84
C LEU A 4 4.08 17.29 6.79
N LEU A 5 3.34 17.07 7.87
CA LEU A 5 3.18 18.01 8.96
C LEU A 5 4.03 17.60 10.17
N TYR A 6 4.18 18.49 11.13
CA TYR A 6 4.91 18.19 12.35
C TYR A 6 4.08 18.53 13.58
N ASP A 7 3.86 17.55 14.44
CA ASP A 7 3.27 17.74 15.76
C ASP A 7 4.36 18.16 16.74
N LEU A 8 4.35 19.44 17.11
CA LEU A 8 5.31 20.04 18.04
C LEU A 8 5.19 19.47 19.45
N LYS A 9 3.96 19.11 19.88
CA LYS A 9 3.70 18.62 21.25
C LYS A 9 4.18 17.18 21.40
N ASP A 10 3.81 16.32 20.48
CA ASP A 10 4.12 14.89 20.57
C ASP A 10 5.34 14.48 19.73
N LYS A 11 6.01 15.45 19.10
CA LYS A 11 7.24 15.25 18.28
C LYS A 11 7.07 14.14 17.25
N ARG A 12 6.04 14.29 16.40
CA ARG A 12 5.69 13.31 15.38
C ARG A 12 5.72 13.93 13.99
N ALA A 13 6.22 13.16 13.04
CA ALA A 13 5.96 13.41 11.62
C ALA A 13 4.53 12.95 11.31
N VAL A 14 3.68 13.84 10.82
CA VAL A 14 2.24 13.60 10.64
C VAL A 14 1.90 13.57 9.16
N PHE A 15 1.27 12.50 8.76
CA PHE A 15 0.80 12.25 7.39
C PHE A 15 -0.72 12.42 7.36
N PRO A 16 -1.25 13.43 6.68
CA PRO A 16 -2.70 13.57 6.45
C PRO A 16 -3.24 12.42 5.63
N ILE A 17 -4.45 11.98 5.96
CA ILE A 17 -5.18 10.94 5.23
C ILE A 17 -6.35 11.61 4.54
N TYR A 18 -6.40 11.43 3.22
CA TYR A 18 -7.41 12.04 2.36
C TYR A 18 -8.46 11.01 1.92
N ASN A 19 -9.71 11.45 1.88
CA ASN A 19 -10.78 10.81 1.14
C ASN A 19 -11.52 11.88 0.33
N ASP A 20 -11.66 11.68 -0.98
CA ASP A 20 -12.29 12.64 -1.92
C ASP A 20 -11.75 14.07 -1.80
N GLY A 21 -10.45 14.21 -1.60
CA GLY A 21 -9.75 15.49 -1.48
C GLY A 21 -9.91 16.19 -0.12
N LEU A 22 -10.62 15.60 0.82
CA LEU A 22 -10.78 16.13 2.17
C LEU A 22 -9.90 15.34 3.16
N ILE A 23 -9.29 16.04 4.11
CA ILE A 23 -8.57 15.40 5.22
C ILE A 23 -9.62 14.76 6.14
N VAL A 24 -9.62 13.43 6.22
CA VAL A 24 -10.54 12.65 7.07
C VAL A 24 -9.87 12.13 8.33
N ASP A 25 -8.54 12.00 8.31
CA ASP A 25 -7.74 11.51 9.43
C ASP A 25 -6.28 11.97 9.28
N ALA A 26 -5.44 11.63 10.24
CA ALA A 26 -4.00 11.76 10.14
C ALA A 26 -3.30 10.68 10.97
N ILE A 27 -2.13 10.26 10.54
CA ILE A 27 -1.30 9.32 11.30
C ILE A 27 0.09 9.89 11.54
N GLY A 28 0.56 9.85 12.78
CA GLY A 28 1.84 10.41 13.19
C GLY A 28 2.86 9.37 13.60
N ARG A 29 4.06 9.46 13.03
CA ARG A 29 5.23 8.64 13.38
C ARG A 29 6.05 9.34 14.44
N ALA A 30 6.32 8.68 15.58
CA ALA A 30 7.23 9.18 16.59
C ALA A 30 8.67 9.30 16.05
N LEU A 31 9.34 10.43 16.32
CA LEU A 31 10.69 10.72 15.85
C LEU A 31 11.76 10.51 16.94
N ASP A 32 11.33 10.37 18.19
CA ASP A 32 12.20 10.25 19.36
C ASP A 32 12.16 8.85 20.02
N GLY A 33 11.65 7.85 19.33
CA GLY A 33 11.49 6.49 19.85
C GLY A 33 10.32 6.31 20.82
N LYS A 34 9.50 7.35 21.05
CA LYS A 34 8.33 7.33 21.93
C LYS A 34 7.30 6.28 21.48
N GLN A 35 6.63 5.66 22.44
CA GLN A 35 5.49 4.77 22.18
C GLN A 35 4.15 5.51 22.31
N PRO A 36 3.14 5.13 21.55
CA PRO A 36 3.19 4.20 20.42
C PRO A 36 4.00 4.77 19.26
N LYS A 37 4.69 3.90 18.50
CA LYS A 37 5.49 4.26 17.32
C LYS A 37 4.64 5.01 16.28
N TRP A 38 3.41 4.55 16.06
CA TRP A 38 2.39 5.20 15.24
C TRP A 38 1.21 5.64 16.09
N LEU A 39 0.72 6.84 15.88
CA LEU A 39 -0.46 7.41 16.56
C LEU A 39 -1.45 7.92 15.52
N ARG A 40 -2.70 7.52 15.64
CA ARG A 40 -3.80 8.07 14.85
C ARG A 40 -4.39 9.28 15.55
N TYR A 41 -4.68 10.36 14.81
CA TYR A 41 -5.22 11.62 15.33
C TYR A 41 -6.75 11.73 15.22
N GLY A 42 -7.35 11.02 14.27
CA GLY A 42 -8.78 11.02 14.03
C GLY A 42 -9.47 9.71 14.43
N GLY A 43 -10.79 9.66 14.25
CA GLY A 43 -11.64 8.54 14.58
C GLY A 43 -12.18 7.75 13.39
N ALA A 44 -11.90 8.19 12.16
CA ALA A 44 -12.44 7.60 10.93
C ALA A 44 -11.63 6.37 10.47
N ALA A 45 -11.51 5.37 11.36
CA ALA A 45 -10.73 4.15 11.09
C ALA A 45 -11.22 3.38 9.86
N GLU A 46 -12.50 3.48 9.54
CA GLU A 46 -13.14 2.88 8.38
C GLU A 46 -12.60 3.42 7.05
N TYR A 47 -12.18 4.68 7.00
CA TYR A 47 -11.60 5.31 5.80
C TYR A 47 -10.07 5.30 5.80
N ALA A 48 -9.45 4.69 6.77
CA ALA A 48 -8.01 4.76 6.99
C ALA A 48 -7.24 3.93 5.98
N LYS A 49 -6.97 4.54 4.84
CA LYS A 49 -6.03 4.07 3.82
C LYS A 49 -5.09 5.21 3.43
N TYR A 50 -3.90 4.89 3.03
CA TYR A 50 -2.95 5.87 2.52
C TYR A 50 -2.38 5.36 1.20
N CYS A 51 -2.65 6.09 0.12
CA CYS A 51 -2.14 5.80 -1.21
C CYS A 51 -1.07 6.81 -1.58
N TYR A 52 0.02 6.36 -2.17
CA TYR A 52 1.07 7.21 -2.70
C TYR A 52 1.59 6.65 -4.03
N GLY A 53 1.74 7.51 -5.02
CA GLY A 53 2.15 7.18 -6.38
C GLY A 53 1.06 7.44 -7.41
N GLU A 54 1.37 7.14 -8.67
CA GLU A 54 0.42 7.31 -9.77
C GLU A 54 -0.54 6.12 -9.86
N PRO A 55 -1.84 6.32 -10.12
CA PRO A 55 -2.83 5.26 -10.18
C PRO A 55 -2.76 4.49 -11.50
N ASN A 56 -1.72 3.70 -11.72
CA ASN A 56 -1.51 2.90 -12.93
C ASN A 56 -2.15 1.50 -12.90
N GLY A 57 -2.95 1.22 -11.86
CA GLY A 57 -3.64 -0.05 -11.69
C GLY A 57 -2.79 -1.15 -11.02
N VAL A 58 -1.50 -0.93 -10.76
CA VAL A 58 -0.65 -1.84 -9.98
C VAL A 58 -0.51 -1.30 -8.57
N TYR A 59 -1.01 -2.04 -7.59
CA TYR A 59 -1.00 -1.64 -6.17
C TYR A 59 -0.13 -2.57 -5.35
N ILE A 60 0.71 -1.99 -4.49
CA ILE A 60 1.52 -2.76 -3.52
C ILE A 60 1.01 -2.44 -2.12
N VAL A 61 0.36 -3.42 -1.51
CA VAL A 61 -0.21 -3.33 -0.15
C VAL A 61 0.88 -3.59 0.88
N VAL A 62 1.08 -2.62 1.76
CA VAL A 62 2.08 -2.62 2.84
C VAL A 62 1.43 -2.20 4.17
N GLU A 63 2.15 -2.27 5.28
CA GLU A 63 1.58 -1.96 6.59
C GLU A 63 1.51 -0.46 6.88
N ASP A 64 2.56 0.30 6.57
CA ASP A 64 2.72 1.69 6.99
C ASP A 64 2.98 2.67 5.83
N VAL A 65 2.80 3.97 6.11
CA VAL A 65 2.97 5.08 5.16
C VAL A 65 4.37 5.12 4.57
N ILE A 66 5.41 4.87 5.37
CA ILE A 66 6.81 4.97 4.91
C ILE A 66 7.08 3.88 3.89
N SER A 67 6.59 2.67 4.15
CA SER A 67 6.68 1.55 3.22
C SER A 67 5.92 1.83 1.90
N ALA A 68 4.71 2.41 1.98
CA ALA A 68 3.95 2.81 0.79
C ALA A 68 4.67 3.86 -0.06
N VAL A 69 5.23 4.87 0.58
CA VAL A 69 6.03 5.91 -0.10
C VAL A 69 7.29 5.31 -0.71
N THR A 70 7.95 4.39 -0.01
CA THR A 70 9.19 3.75 -0.48
C THR A 70 8.94 2.97 -1.76
N VAL A 71 7.93 2.09 -1.81
CA VAL A 71 7.66 1.30 -3.02
C VAL A 71 7.33 2.18 -4.21
N ALA A 72 6.51 3.22 -4.03
CA ALA A 72 6.16 4.12 -5.12
C ALA A 72 7.31 5.05 -5.59
N LYS A 73 8.31 5.28 -4.73
CA LYS A 73 9.53 5.99 -5.13
C LYS A 73 10.51 5.11 -5.88
N VAL A 74 10.61 3.84 -5.49
CA VAL A 74 11.46 2.86 -6.18
C VAL A 74 10.85 2.47 -7.53
N TYR A 75 9.52 2.37 -7.59
CA TYR A 75 8.77 2.00 -8.78
C TYR A 75 7.73 3.08 -9.12
N PRO A 76 8.08 4.07 -9.96
CA PRO A 76 7.20 5.21 -10.27
C PRO A 76 5.84 4.84 -10.87
N ASP A 77 5.74 3.65 -11.49
CA ASP A 77 4.54 3.15 -12.15
C ASP A 77 3.63 2.30 -11.24
N VAL A 78 3.83 2.37 -9.90
CA VAL A 78 2.97 1.67 -8.96
C VAL A 78 2.40 2.61 -7.90
N THR A 79 1.28 2.20 -7.30
CA THR A 79 0.72 2.85 -6.11
C THR A 79 1.09 2.06 -4.86
N GLY A 80 1.81 2.67 -3.95
CA GLY A 80 2.00 2.17 -2.59
C GLY A 80 0.73 2.37 -1.78
N PHE A 81 0.19 1.30 -1.19
CA PHE A 81 -1.07 1.28 -0.46
C PHE A 81 -0.84 0.81 0.98
N ALA A 82 -0.89 1.75 1.93
CA ALA A 82 -0.72 1.43 3.34
C ALA A 82 -2.05 1.11 4.02
N LEU A 83 -2.10 -0.01 4.74
CA LEU A 83 -3.28 -0.44 5.49
C LEU A 83 -3.56 0.46 6.72
N LEU A 84 -2.52 1.06 7.30
CA LEU A 84 -2.57 1.85 8.54
C LEU A 84 -3.16 1.09 9.73
N GLY A 85 -3.09 -0.22 9.69
CA GLY A 85 -3.64 -1.14 10.69
C GLY A 85 -3.23 -2.57 10.41
N THR A 86 -3.93 -3.51 11.05
CA THR A 86 -3.59 -4.93 11.00
C THR A 86 -4.50 -5.77 10.12
N SER A 87 -5.56 -5.20 9.55
CA SER A 87 -6.57 -5.92 8.77
C SER A 87 -7.03 -5.13 7.56
N LEU A 88 -7.54 -5.84 6.58
CA LEU A 88 -8.21 -5.27 5.42
C LEU A 88 -9.62 -4.82 5.83
N THR A 89 -9.96 -3.55 5.58
CA THR A 89 -11.29 -2.98 5.81
C THR A 89 -12.11 -2.97 4.52
N ASP A 90 -13.42 -2.73 4.61
CA ASP A 90 -14.26 -2.61 3.41
C ASP A 90 -13.84 -1.42 2.54
N ALA A 91 -13.46 -0.28 3.14
CA ALA A 91 -12.90 0.85 2.40
C ALA A 91 -11.59 0.53 1.66
N HIS A 92 -10.77 -0.37 2.20
CA HIS A 92 -9.58 -0.88 1.48
C HIS A 92 -9.99 -1.70 0.26
N LYS A 93 -10.96 -2.60 0.42
CA LYS A 93 -11.46 -3.49 -0.64
C LYS A 93 -12.11 -2.70 -1.76
N GLU A 94 -12.99 -1.75 -1.42
CA GLU A 94 -13.62 -0.84 -2.37
C GLU A 94 -12.58 -0.06 -3.18
N CYS A 95 -11.60 0.55 -2.49
CA CYS A 95 -10.54 1.30 -3.16
C CYS A 95 -9.71 0.43 -4.11
N LEU A 96 -9.37 -0.80 -3.73
CA LEU A 96 -8.65 -1.72 -4.60
C LEU A 96 -9.52 -2.18 -5.77
N SER A 97 -10.80 -2.52 -5.54
CA SER A 97 -11.75 -2.90 -6.59
C SER A 97 -11.91 -1.82 -7.66
N ASP A 98 -11.99 -0.56 -7.23
CA ASP A 98 -12.25 0.55 -8.14
C ASP A 98 -11.01 0.98 -8.94
N ASN A 99 -9.81 0.73 -8.42
CA ASN A 99 -8.60 1.34 -8.97
C ASN A 99 -7.50 0.36 -9.37
N ALA A 100 -7.50 -0.87 -8.82
CA ALA A 100 -6.43 -1.81 -9.09
C ALA A 100 -6.79 -2.80 -10.22
N ASN A 101 -5.79 -3.11 -11.05
CA ASN A 101 -5.84 -4.21 -12.03
C ASN A 101 -4.97 -5.38 -11.58
N TYR A 102 -4.05 -5.12 -10.67
CA TYR A 102 -3.14 -6.09 -10.07
C TYR A 102 -2.72 -5.65 -8.68
N VAL A 103 -2.69 -6.57 -7.74
CA VAL A 103 -2.31 -6.29 -6.36
C VAL A 103 -1.15 -7.19 -5.93
N MET A 104 -0.17 -6.61 -5.26
CA MET A 104 0.86 -7.34 -4.51
C MET A 104 0.69 -7.04 -3.03
N VAL A 105 0.71 -8.07 -2.20
CA VAL A 105 0.69 -7.92 -0.73
C VAL A 105 2.09 -8.19 -0.22
N ALA A 106 2.74 -7.17 0.32
CA ALA A 106 4.12 -7.15 0.79
C ALA A 106 4.18 -6.59 2.22
N LEU A 107 3.62 -7.34 3.18
CA LEU A 107 3.65 -6.98 4.60
C LEU A 107 5.02 -7.30 5.21
N ASP A 108 5.27 -6.81 6.43
CA ASP A 108 6.52 -7.04 7.15
C ASP A 108 6.85 -8.55 7.25
N PRO A 109 8.14 -8.93 7.32
CA PRO A 109 8.59 -10.34 7.23
C PRO A 109 7.96 -11.28 8.25
N ASP A 110 7.65 -10.79 9.45
CA ASP A 110 7.00 -11.55 10.53
C ASP A 110 5.50 -11.79 10.29
N ALA A 111 4.91 -11.08 9.33
CA ALA A 111 3.49 -11.16 8.98
C ALA A 111 3.18 -12.11 7.79
N LEU A 112 4.07 -13.02 7.40
CA LEU A 112 3.92 -13.86 6.20
C LEU A 112 2.57 -14.61 6.16
N ARG A 113 2.10 -15.16 7.30
CA ARG A 113 0.80 -15.83 7.35
C ARG A 113 -0.34 -14.88 7.01
N LYS A 114 -0.28 -13.67 7.52
CA LYS A 114 -1.26 -12.61 7.27
C LYS A 114 -1.21 -12.15 5.81
N THR A 115 -0.02 -12.02 5.23
CA THR A 115 0.19 -11.72 3.80
C THR A 115 -0.55 -12.72 2.91
N LEU A 116 -0.40 -14.03 3.20
CA LEU A 116 -1.05 -15.08 2.43
C LEU A 116 -2.58 -15.10 2.60
N VAL A 117 -3.09 -14.81 3.79
CA VAL A 117 -4.53 -14.72 4.06
C VAL A 117 -5.11 -13.50 3.33
N MET A 118 -4.45 -12.34 3.46
CA MET A 118 -4.89 -11.09 2.83
C MET A 118 -4.89 -11.18 1.31
N ARG A 119 -3.87 -11.82 0.72
CA ARG A 119 -3.86 -12.11 -0.73
C ARG A 119 -5.14 -12.81 -1.17
N LYS A 120 -5.51 -13.90 -0.48
CA LYS A 120 -6.73 -14.67 -0.80
C LYS A 120 -8.00 -13.85 -0.61
N GLU A 121 -8.04 -13.03 0.43
CA GLU A 121 -9.17 -12.17 0.71
C GLU A 121 -9.38 -11.11 -0.37
N ILE A 122 -8.31 -10.45 -0.82
CA ILE A 122 -8.36 -9.46 -1.90
C ILE A 122 -8.80 -10.14 -3.20
N GLU A 123 -8.16 -11.27 -3.57
CA GLU A 123 -8.47 -11.99 -4.79
C GLU A 123 -9.94 -12.45 -4.84
N ALA A 124 -10.46 -12.98 -3.73
CA ALA A 124 -11.84 -13.45 -3.65
C ALA A 124 -12.89 -12.32 -3.63
N TRP A 125 -12.57 -11.18 -3.02
CA TRP A 125 -13.53 -10.08 -2.85
C TRP A 125 -13.50 -9.11 -4.03
N CYS A 126 -12.30 -8.77 -4.52
CA CYS A 126 -12.14 -7.77 -5.59
C CYS A 126 -12.10 -8.39 -7.00
N ASP A 127 -11.96 -9.72 -7.12
CA ASP A 127 -11.75 -10.42 -8.40
C ASP A 127 -10.54 -9.87 -9.20
N ILE A 128 -9.46 -9.55 -8.48
CA ILE A 128 -8.24 -8.96 -9.03
C ILE A 128 -7.08 -9.95 -8.84
N PRO A 129 -6.26 -10.20 -9.88
CA PRO A 129 -5.04 -10.98 -9.74
C PRO A 129 -4.17 -10.45 -8.61
N THR A 130 -3.94 -11.26 -7.58
CA THR A 130 -3.26 -10.84 -6.36
C THR A 130 -2.10 -11.76 -6.02
N ARG A 131 -0.93 -11.17 -5.71
CA ARG A 131 0.28 -11.89 -5.35
C ARG A 131 0.69 -11.60 -3.91
N ALA A 132 1.14 -12.61 -3.20
CA ALA A 132 1.83 -12.45 -1.91
C ALA A 132 3.33 -12.44 -2.15
N ILE A 133 4.02 -11.45 -1.61
CA ILE A 133 5.48 -11.32 -1.61
C ILE A 133 5.99 -11.68 -0.20
N ARG A 134 6.97 -12.55 -0.13
CA ARG A 134 7.69 -12.83 1.11
C ARG A 134 8.91 -11.93 1.17
N LEU A 135 8.86 -10.93 2.01
CA LEU A 135 9.99 -10.04 2.28
C LEU A 135 11.01 -10.68 3.21
N ARG A 136 12.27 -10.31 3.07
CA ARG A 136 13.40 -10.63 3.97
C ARG A 136 13.54 -9.59 5.06
N ASP A 137 13.24 -8.33 4.71
CA ASP A 137 13.25 -7.19 5.61
C ASP A 137 12.03 -6.30 5.34
N ASP A 138 11.75 -5.33 6.20
CA ASP A 138 10.72 -4.34 5.97
C ASP A 138 11.07 -3.52 4.70
N VAL A 139 10.12 -3.40 3.78
CA VAL A 139 10.34 -2.82 2.45
C VAL A 139 10.95 -1.41 2.48
N LYS A 140 10.75 -0.66 3.55
CA LYS A 140 11.37 0.67 3.73
C LYS A 140 12.89 0.63 3.86
N TYR A 141 13.49 -0.52 4.17
CA TYR A 141 14.94 -0.70 4.22
C TYR A 141 15.54 -1.10 2.88
N GLN A 142 14.70 -1.38 1.88
CA GLN A 142 15.07 -1.63 0.50
C GLN A 142 16.12 -2.74 0.35
N ASP A 143 15.87 -3.90 1.00
CA ASP A 143 16.71 -5.08 0.77
C ASP A 143 16.78 -5.38 -0.73
N PRO A 144 17.99 -5.54 -1.32
CA PRO A 144 18.15 -5.66 -2.77
C PRO A 144 17.40 -6.85 -3.39
N GLU A 145 17.32 -7.99 -2.69
CA GLU A 145 16.61 -9.17 -3.20
C GLU A 145 15.10 -8.97 -3.16
N ASP A 146 14.58 -8.28 -2.14
CA ASP A 146 13.16 -7.94 -2.03
C ASP A 146 12.77 -6.95 -3.13
N ILE A 147 13.60 -5.94 -3.38
CA ILE A 147 13.39 -4.97 -4.45
C ILE A 147 13.41 -5.67 -5.81
N GLU A 148 14.38 -6.53 -6.10
CA GLU A 148 14.44 -7.29 -7.35
C GLU A 148 13.17 -8.15 -7.54
N GLN A 149 12.76 -8.89 -6.50
CA GLN A 149 11.56 -9.74 -6.54
C GLN A 149 10.29 -8.93 -6.83
N ILE A 150 10.11 -7.79 -6.18
CA ILE A 150 8.96 -6.90 -6.43
C ILE A 150 8.99 -6.41 -7.88
N GLY A 151 10.15 -5.98 -8.38
CA GLY A 151 10.33 -5.52 -9.76
C GLY A 151 9.98 -6.57 -10.80
N GLU A 152 10.38 -7.82 -10.60
CA GLU A 152 10.01 -8.93 -11.48
C GLU A 152 8.49 -9.11 -11.58
N TRP A 153 7.78 -9.04 -10.44
CA TRP A 153 6.33 -9.18 -10.41
C TRP A 153 5.58 -7.99 -11.02
N ILE A 154 6.09 -6.76 -10.87
CA ILE A 154 5.55 -5.58 -11.57
C ILE A 154 5.61 -5.82 -13.08
N HIS A 155 6.74 -6.29 -13.59
CA HIS A 155 6.91 -6.58 -15.02
C HIS A 155 5.94 -7.67 -15.53
N VAL A 156 5.65 -8.70 -14.72
CA VAL A 156 4.64 -9.71 -15.04
C VAL A 156 3.24 -9.09 -15.10
N ALA A 157 2.88 -8.23 -14.14
CA ALA A 157 1.60 -7.54 -14.07
C ALA A 157 1.37 -6.65 -15.31
N GLU A 158 2.37 -5.87 -15.71
CA GLU A 158 2.30 -5.01 -16.90
C GLU A 158 2.12 -5.79 -18.21
N LYS A 159 2.80 -6.91 -18.36
CA LYS A 159 2.65 -7.78 -19.54
C LYS A 159 1.24 -8.35 -19.64
N SER A 160 0.69 -8.82 -18.53
CA SER A 160 -0.66 -9.37 -18.48
C SER A 160 -1.70 -8.32 -18.86
N HIS A 161 -1.55 -7.08 -18.39
CA HIS A 161 -2.45 -5.98 -18.69
C HIS A 161 -2.42 -5.56 -20.17
N LYS A 162 -1.24 -5.56 -20.82
CA LYS A 162 -1.10 -5.24 -22.24
C LYS A 162 -1.77 -6.29 -23.13
N GLN A 163 -1.71 -7.57 -22.76
CA GLN A 163 -2.36 -8.65 -23.51
C GLN A 163 -3.89 -8.58 -23.46
N THR A 164 -4.47 -8.22 -22.31
CA THR A 164 -5.92 -8.08 -22.16
C THR A 164 -6.47 -6.93 -23.00
N LYS A 165 -5.77 -5.81 -23.09
CA LYS A 165 -6.16 -4.66 -23.93
C LYS A 165 -6.02 -4.92 -25.43
N SER A 166 -5.11 -5.80 -25.87
CA SER A 166 -4.94 -6.15 -27.29
C SER A 166 -6.04 -7.09 -27.78
N ASN A 167 -6.54 -7.98 -26.94
CA ASN A 167 -7.58 -8.94 -27.30
C ASN A 167 -9.01 -8.34 -27.26
N GLY A 168 -9.20 -7.19 -26.58
CA GLY A 168 -10.50 -6.51 -26.49
C GLY A 168 -10.83 -5.55 -27.65
N LYS A 169 -9.94 -5.37 -28.63
CA LYS A 169 -10.14 -4.50 -29.80
C LYS A 169 -10.56 -5.22 -31.08
N GLY A 170 -10.93 -6.51 -31.01
CA GLY A 170 -11.29 -7.35 -32.15
C GLY A 170 -12.72 -7.90 -32.07
N GLY A 171 -13.68 -7.09 -31.61
CA GLY A 171 -15.09 -7.44 -31.60
C GLY A 171 -15.96 -6.33 -32.16
#